data_936d0ff8a7f1840d4eab989c6a6c3cb3
#
_entry.id   936d0ff8a7f1840d4eab989c6a6c3cb3
#
_cell.length_a   1.000
_cell.length_b   1.000
_cell.length_c   1.000
_cell.angle_alpha   90.00
_cell.angle_beta   90.00
_cell.angle_gamma   90.00
#
_symmetry.space_group_name_H-M   'P 1'
#
loop_
_entity.id
_entity.type
_entity.pdbx_description
1 polymer ?
#
loop_
_entity_poly.entity_id
_entity_poly.type
_entity_poly.pdbx_seq_one_letter_code
_entity_poly.pdbx_strand_id
1 'polypeptide(L)'
;MDRYKSFFRGIAYAGYCIVFLFAVYTFEKSIPDQIYVKAGEAIDYRFQVPVTMEIQEDNSPVAKSTNNANVRQSYIVTCRLFGIFPVKDIEVVLVDGDAVYAGGMPIGIYVKTSGVLVIGTSEVERPDGSEAAPAENILKAGDYILSVNGEKVAEKEDLQRLVQQNGAEKEILKINRKGEEVEVGVTPVQNKNGTYMLGAWVRDDLAGIGTLTYYKEDGTYGALGHAVSDGDVGERIQMSEGYVYNAQIIGVKKGQKGNPGELSGMIRYQSADCLGTIEENTDIGIYGKLDGNIAALPRGDYYNICYKQDIKQGPATIICGFTGEKKEYAIEIESLDYSGREANKGILFRVTDEQLLDMTGGIVQGMSGSPILQDGKIIGAVTHVFVSDSSMGYGIYIENMVE
;
A
#
# COMPACT_ATOMS: atom_id res chain seq x y z
N MET A 1 24.89 39.23 42.63
CA MET A 1 24.41 37.82 42.78
C MET A 1 22.99 37.64 42.31
N ASP A 2 22.09 38.60 42.49
CA ASP A 2 20.67 38.44 42.12
C ASP A 2 20.36 38.48 40.63
N ARG A 3 21.14 39.16 39.80
CA ARG A 3 21.00 39.17 38.31
C ARG A 3 21.25 37.79 37.69
N TYR A 4 22.24 37.06 38.22
CA TYR A 4 22.51 35.69 37.73
C TYR A 4 21.42 34.70 38.11
N LYS A 5 20.86 34.81 39.32
CA LYS A 5 19.75 33.97 39.77
C LYS A 5 18.48 34.24 38.94
N SER A 6 18.21 35.50 38.57
CA SER A 6 17.09 35.87 37.69
C SER A 6 17.27 35.30 36.26
N PHE A 7 18.49 35.37 35.74
CA PHE A 7 18.83 34.82 34.42
C PHE A 7 18.67 33.28 34.35
N PHE A 8 19.20 32.57 35.36
CA PHE A 8 19.02 31.11 35.45
C PHE A 8 17.56 30.66 35.64
N ARG A 9 16.77 31.45 36.40
CA ARG A 9 15.33 31.22 36.52
C ARG A 9 14.63 31.42 35.17
N GLY A 10 14.97 32.44 34.40
CA GLY A 10 14.45 32.66 33.06
C GLY A 10 14.75 31.48 32.09
N ILE A 11 15.97 30.96 32.10
CA ILE A 11 16.35 29.80 31.32
C ILE A 11 15.58 28.54 31.75
N ALA A 12 15.41 28.34 33.07
CA ALA A 12 14.64 27.22 33.59
C ALA A 12 13.17 27.29 33.14
N TYR A 13 12.53 28.46 33.23
CA TYR A 13 11.16 28.65 32.75
C TYR A 13 11.04 28.46 31.26
N ALA A 14 11.98 28.95 30.44
CA ALA A 14 12.00 28.71 29.01
C ALA A 14 12.14 27.19 28.68
N GLY A 15 13.01 26.49 29.42
CA GLY A 15 13.17 25.04 29.32
C GLY A 15 11.87 24.29 29.64
N TYR A 16 11.18 24.68 30.74
CA TYR A 16 9.87 24.08 31.07
C TYR A 16 8.81 24.35 30.01
N CYS A 17 8.76 25.55 29.45
CA CYS A 17 7.83 25.87 28.34
C CYS A 17 8.10 25.01 27.09
N ILE A 18 9.36 24.85 26.75
CA ILE A 18 9.75 24.02 25.57
C ILE A 18 9.35 22.55 25.80
N VAL A 19 9.64 22.00 26.98
CA VAL A 19 9.28 20.61 27.32
C VAL A 19 7.75 20.44 27.33
N PHE A 20 7.02 21.41 27.88
CA PHE A 20 5.56 21.39 27.89
C PHE A 20 4.98 21.43 26.47
N LEU A 21 5.45 22.36 25.63
CA LEU A 21 5.01 22.47 24.23
C LEU A 21 5.34 21.20 23.44
N PHE A 22 6.51 20.62 23.66
CA PHE A 22 6.88 19.35 23.05
C PHE A 22 5.99 18.20 23.51
N ALA A 23 5.65 18.13 24.80
CA ALA A 23 4.72 17.15 25.35
C ALA A 23 3.30 17.29 24.76
N VAL A 24 2.79 18.52 24.64
CA VAL A 24 1.50 18.79 23.99
C VAL A 24 1.53 18.39 22.51
N TYR A 25 2.59 18.76 21.81
CA TYR A 25 2.77 18.39 20.39
C TYR A 25 2.83 16.87 20.19
N THR A 26 3.60 16.15 21.01
CA THR A 26 3.67 14.67 20.92
C THR A 26 2.36 14.02 21.27
N PHE A 27 1.64 14.58 22.23
CA PHE A 27 0.32 14.11 22.63
C PHE A 27 -0.73 14.35 21.54
N GLU A 28 -0.80 15.54 20.95
CA GLU A 28 -1.66 15.84 19.79
C GLU A 28 -1.46 14.83 18.65
N LYS A 29 -0.19 14.48 18.40
CA LYS A 29 0.18 13.47 17.38
C LYS A 29 -0.24 12.05 17.72
N SER A 30 -0.47 11.73 18.98
CA SER A 30 -0.96 10.41 19.41
C SER A 30 -2.47 10.26 19.30
N ILE A 31 -3.21 11.37 19.12
CA ILE A 31 -4.66 11.37 18.95
C ILE A 31 -4.97 11.15 17.46
N PRO A 32 -5.82 10.18 17.08
CA PRO A 32 -6.23 9.97 15.70
C PRO A 32 -7.01 11.18 15.15
N ASP A 33 -6.96 11.40 13.83
CA ASP A 33 -7.77 12.42 13.16
C ASP A 33 -9.24 12.00 13.04
N GLN A 34 -9.49 10.68 13.01
CA GLN A 34 -10.78 10.08 12.79
C GLN A 34 -10.95 8.82 13.64
N ILE A 35 -12.16 8.59 14.16
CA ILE A 35 -12.56 7.36 14.86
C ILE A 35 -13.89 6.86 14.32
N TYR A 36 -14.10 5.54 14.37
CA TYR A 36 -15.30 4.88 13.88
C TYR A 36 -16.12 4.35 15.06
N VAL A 37 -17.40 4.68 15.10
CA VAL A 37 -18.31 4.29 16.19
C VAL A 37 -19.56 3.67 15.59
N LYS A 38 -19.99 2.53 16.12
CA LYS A 38 -21.26 1.93 15.68
C LYS A 38 -22.42 2.82 16.07
N ALA A 39 -23.42 2.91 15.19
CA ALA A 39 -24.61 3.68 15.45
C ALA A 39 -25.28 3.21 16.76
N GLY A 40 -25.42 4.15 17.73
CA GLY A 40 -25.99 3.88 19.05
C GLY A 40 -25.01 3.43 20.14
N GLU A 41 -23.72 3.25 19.84
CA GLU A 41 -22.68 3.00 20.83
C GLU A 41 -22.06 4.32 21.30
N ALA A 42 -21.62 4.37 22.57
CA ALA A 42 -20.87 5.51 23.10
C ALA A 42 -19.43 5.44 22.67
N ILE A 43 -18.77 6.60 22.50
CA ILE A 43 -17.34 6.69 22.22
C ILE A 43 -16.59 6.15 23.44
N ASP A 44 -15.95 4.99 23.36
CA ASP A 44 -15.07 4.44 24.40
C ASP A 44 -13.61 4.47 23.92
N TYR A 45 -13.07 5.68 23.75
CA TYR A 45 -11.66 5.86 23.45
C TYR A 45 -10.88 6.17 24.72
N ARG A 46 -9.93 5.31 25.10
CA ARG A 46 -9.11 5.46 26.30
C ARG A 46 -7.81 6.15 25.99
N PHE A 47 -7.72 7.41 26.34
CA PHE A 47 -6.46 8.15 26.29
C PHE A 47 -5.55 7.75 27.46
N GLN A 48 -4.24 7.78 27.23
CA GLN A 48 -3.23 7.55 28.28
C GLN A 48 -3.19 8.66 29.34
N VAL A 49 -3.81 9.81 29.06
CA VAL A 49 -3.94 10.99 29.92
C VAL A 49 -5.40 11.42 30.00
N PRO A 50 -5.80 12.16 31.06
CA PRO A 50 -7.18 12.61 31.23
C PRO A 50 -7.61 13.56 30.09
N VAL A 51 -8.36 13.02 29.12
CA VAL A 51 -8.99 13.78 28.03
C VAL A 51 -10.50 13.64 28.15
N THR A 52 -11.21 14.74 28.02
CA THR A 52 -12.67 14.75 27.84
C THR A 52 -13.01 15.05 26.39
N MET A 53 -14.04 14.41 25.87
CA MET A 53 -14.58 14.63 24.54
C MET A 53 -15.87 15.44 24.66
N GLU A 54 -15.94 16.55 23.94
CA GLU A 54 -17.15 17.38 23.85
C GLU A 54 -17.64 17.42 22.41
N ILE A 55 -18.91 17.04 22.21
CA ILE A 55 -19.56 17.16 20.90
C ILE A 55 -19.79 18.66 20.65
N GLN A 56 -19.40 19.14 19.48
CA GLN A 56 -19.68 20.52 19.08
C GLN A 56 -21.18 20.67 18.80
N GLU A 57 -21.88 21.50 19.57
CA GLU A 57 -23.35 21.66 19.52
C GLU A 57 -23.90 22.13 18.15
N ASP A 58 -23.05 22.64 17.25
CA ASP A 58 -23.44 23.17 15.93
C ASP A 58 -23.38 22.11 14.81
N ASN A 59 -23.04 20.86 15.13
CA ASN A 59 -22.88 19.79 14.16
C ASN A 59 -24.08 18.82 14.18
N SER A 60 -25.14 19.18 13.44
CA SER A 60 -26.02 18.16 12.87
C SER A 60 -25.15 17.21 12.01
N PRO A 61 -25.39 15.89 12.02
CA PRO A 61 -24.62 14.94 11.22
C PRO A 61 -24.49 15.44 9.78
N VAL A 62 -23.25 15.75 9.37
CA VAL A 62 -22.99 16.19 8.00
C VAL A 62 -22.86 14.94 7.14
N ALA A 63 -23.84 14.70 6.28
CA ALA A 63 -23.72 13.67 5.27
C ALA A 63 -22.64 14.05 4.27
N LYS A 64 -21.44 13.49 4.39
CA LYS A 64 -20.43 13.58 3.32
C LYS A 64 -20.76 12.54 2.26
N SER A 65 -21.19 13.01 1.09
CA SER A 65 -21.29 12.18 -0.11
C SER A 65 -19.88 11.96 -0.66
N THR A 66 -19.30 10.79 -0.41
CA THR A 66 -18.30 10.24 -1.29
C THR A 66 -19.01 9.68 -2.52
N ASN A 67 -18.41 9.73 -3.69
CA ASN A 67 -19.01 9.34 -4.97
C ASN A 67 -19.46 7.85 -5.07
N ASN A 68 -19.39 7.11 -3.98
CA ASN A 68 -19.91 5.75 -3.83
C ASN A 68 -21.04 5.73 -2.80
N ALA A 69 -22.10 5.00 -3.10
CA ALA A 69 -23.47 4.96 -2.57
C ALA A 69 -23.69 4.82 -1.05
N ASN A 70 -22.70 4.99 -0.19
CA ASN A 70 -22.84 4.95 1.26
C ASN A 70 -22.64 6.35 1.86
N VAL A 71 -23.74 7.03 2.15
CA VAL A 71 -23.73 8.28 2.93
C VAL A 71 -23.41 7.92 4.38
N ARG A 72 -22.13 8.00 4.79
CA ARG A 72 -21.75 7.86 6.20
C ARG A 72 -22.04 9.17 6.93
N GLN A 73 -22.69 9.06 8.08
CA GLN A 73 -22.91 10.20 8.96
C GLN A 73 -21.65 10.40 9.81
N SER A 74 -21.14 11.63 9.90
CA SER A 74 -20.04 11.97 10.78
C SER A 74 -20.32 13.25 11.58
N TYR A 75 -19.68 13.40 12.72
CA TYR A 75 -19.73 14.60 13.54
C TYR A 75 -18.33 14.86 14.17
N ILE A 76 -18.09 16.11 14.58
CA ILE A 76 -16.81 16.51 15.15
C ILE A 76 -16.91 16.53 16.66
N VAL A 77 -15.87 15.99 17.31
CA VAL A 77 -15.70 16.00 18.76
C VAL A 77 -14.39 16.70 19.10
N THR A 78 -14.44 17.69 19.97
CA THR A 78 -13.24 18.37 20.48
C THR A 78 -12.67 17.62 21.68
N CYS A 79 -11.43 17.18 21.55
CA CYS A 79 -10.65 16.60 22.64
C CYS A 79 -10.05 17.70 23.52
N ARG A 80 -10.37 17.68 24.81
CA ARG A 80 -9.83 18.64 25.79
C ARG A 80 -8.99 17.95 26.85
N LEU A 81 -7.73 18.37 26.98
CA LEU A 81 -6.83 17.91 28.02
C LEU A 81 -7.29 18.49 29.37
N PHE A 82 -7.46 17.63 30.39
CA PHE A 82 -8.00 17.96 31.71
C PHE A 82 -9.37 18.65 31.65
N GLY A 83 -10.15 18.46 30.59
CA GLY A 83 -11.45 19.14 30.41
C GLY A 83 -11.40 20.65 30.10
N ILE A 84 -10.20 21.24 29.96
CA ILE A 84 -10.03 22.68 29.84
C ILE A 84 -9.37 23.08 28.52
N PHE A 85 -8.25 22.46 28.18
CA PHE A 85 -7.43 22.89 27.04
C PHE A 85 -7.81 22.11 25.79
N PRO A 86 -8.36 22.74 24.72
CA PRO A 86 -8.61 22.06 23.46
C PRO A 86 -7.26 21.66 22.83
N VAL A 87 -7.14 20.39 22.46
CA VAL A 87 -5.91 19.81 21.90
C VAL A 87 -6.11 19.46 20.44
N LYS A 88 -7.23 18.79 20.10
CA LYS A 88 -7.51 18.33 18.76
C LYS A 88 -9.00 18.10 18.53
N ASP A 89 -9.45 18.37 17.32
CA ASP A 89 -10.76 17.95 16.85
C ASP A 89 -10.64 16.61 16.14
N ILE A 90 -11.54 15.68 16.45
CA ILE A 90 -11.61 14.33 15.89
C ILE A 90 -12.92 14.20 15.12
N GLU A 91 -12.87 13.67 13.90
CA GLU A 91 -14.06 13.26 13.17
C GLU A 91 -14.53 11.90 13.68
N VAL A 92 -15.78 11.81 14.13
CA VAL A 92 -16.43 10.57 14.53
C VAL A 92 -17.34 10.11 13.39
N VAL A 93 -17.01 8.99 12.76
CA VAL A 93 -17.79 8.39 11.66
C VAL A 93 -18.69 7.30 12.21
N LEU A 94 -19.99 7.39 11.93
CA LEU A 94 -20.94 6.35 12.30
C LEU A 94 -20.90 5.21 11.29
N VAL A 95 -20.75 3.99 11.78
CA VAL A 95 -20.68 2.76 10.97
C VAL A 95 -21.73 1.75 11.43
N ASP A 96 -22.22 0.94 10.50
CA ASP A 96 -23.25 -0.08 10.79
C ASP A 96 -22.66 -1.43 11.27
N GLY A 97 -21.31 -1.49 11.46
CA GLY A 97 -20.63 -2.71 11.86
C GLY A 97 -20.35 -3.63 10.68
N ASP A 98 -19.41 -3.24 9.85
CA ASP A 98 -18.97 -4.03 8.70
C ASP A 98 -18.31 -5.35 9.13
N ALA A 99 -18.56 -6.39 8.35
CA ALA A 99 -17.87 -7.65 8.47
C ALA A 99 -17.48 -8.15 7.07
N VAL A 100 -16.40 -8.91 7.01
CA VAL A 100 -15.81 -9.38 5.75
C VAL A 100 -15.35 -10.83 5.88
N TYR A 101 -15.26 -11.53 4.76
CA TYR A 101 -14.57 -12.80 4.71
C TYR A 101 -13.06 -12.57 4.69
N ALA A 102 -12.33 -13.18 5.64
CA ALA A 102 -10.87 -13.09 5.64
C ALA A 102 -10.28 -13.93 4.48
N GLY A 103 -9.41 -13.30 3.71
CA GLY A 103 -8.64 -13.93 2.65
C GLY A 103 -7.56 -14.87 3.18
N GLY A 104 -6.31 -14.47 3.06
CA GLY A 104 -5.14 -15.23 3.50
C GLY A 104 -4.58 -16.19 2.45
N MET A 105 -5.26 -16.40 1.32
CA MET A 105 -4.75 -17.21 0.22
C MET A 105 -3.83 -16.41 -0.68
N PRO A 106 -2.73 -17.01 -1.19
CA PRO A 106 -1.90 -16.40 -2.22
C PRO A 106 -2.69 -16.13 -3.49
N ILE A 107 -2.46 -14.97 -4.07
CA ILE A 107 -2.99 -14.58 -5.38
C ILE A 107 -1.86 -14.19 -6.31
N GLY A 108 -2.03 -14.50 -7.59
CA GLY A 108 -1.22 -13.99 -8.68
C GLY A 108 -1.79 -12.64 -9.13
N ILE A 109 -0.95 -11.65 -9.22
CA ILE A 109 -1.28 -10.31 -9.65
C ILE A 109 -0.67 -10.11 -11.02
N TYR A 110 -1.47 -9.61 -11.96
CA TYR A 110 -1.02 -9.22 -13.28
C TYR A 110 -1.61 -7.87 -13.63
N VAL A 111 -0.75 -6.91 -13.96
CA VAL A 111 -1.15 -5.55 -14.32
C VAL A 111 -0.48 -5.12 -15.62
N LYS A 112 -1.25 -4.49 -16.52
CA LYS A 112 -0.73 -3.78 -17.68
C LYS A 112 -0.58 -2.31 -17.34
N THR A 113 0.51 -1.72 -17.82
CA THR A 113 0.76 -0.29 -17.60
C THR A 113 -0.05 0.60 -18.54
N SER A 114 -0.27 1.85 -18.16
CA SER A 114 -0.93 2.85 -19.02
C SER A 114 0.07 3.45 -20.00
N GLY A 115 0.39 2.73 -21.07
CA GLY A 115 1.50 2.99 -21.98
C GLY A 115 2.74 2.19 -21.58
N VAL A 116 3.88 2.42 -22.23
CA VAL A 116 5.11 1.65 -22.00
C VAL A 116 6.00 2.36 -21.01
N LEU A 117 6.23 1.75 -19.84
CA LEU A 117 7.04 2.28 -18.74
C LEU A 117 8.52 2.21 -19.08
N VAL A 118 9.22 3.32 -18.97
CA VAL A 118 10.68 3.40 -19.05
C VAL A 118 11.27 3.07 -17.67
N ILE A 119 12.10 2.01 -17.60
CA ILE A 119 12.80 1.61 -16.38
C ILE A 119 14.26 2.10 -16.34
N GLY A 120 14.77 2.58 -17.49
CA GLY A 120 16.11 3.14 -17.59
C GLY A 120 16.53 3.42 -19.02
N THR A 121 17.69 4.00 -19.19
CA THR A 121 18.34 4.22 -20.50
C THR A 121 19.65 3.46 -20.58
N SER A 122 20.09 3.16 -21.81
CA SER A 122 21.31 2.43 -22.08
C SER A 122 21.98 2.88 -23.37
N GLU A 123 23.25 2.59 -23.49
CA GLU A 123 23.99 2.72 -24.75
C GLU A 123 23.56 1.63 -25.75
N VAL A 124 23.67 1.97 -27.03
CA VAL A 124 23.42 1.09 -28.17
C VAL A 124 24.68 0.98 -29.00
N GLU A 125 25.22 -0.23 -29.13
CA GLU A 125 26.39 -0.51 -29.97
C GLU A 125 25.99 -0.44 -31.45
N ARG A 126 26.61 0.48 -32.22
CA ARG A 126 26.37 0.67 -33.65
C ARG A 126 27.12 -0.37 -34.51
N PRO A 127 26.78 -0.49 -35.81
CA PRO A 127 27.45 -1.41 -36.73
C PRO A 127 28.96 -1.15 -36.88
N ASP A 128 29.42 0.06 -36.65
CA ASP A 128 30.84 0.48 -36.72
C ASP A 128 31.59 0.25 -35.40
N GLY A 129 30.93 -0.33 -34.37
CA GLY A 129 31.49 -0.58 -33.05
C GLY A 129 31.49 0.64 -32.13
N SER A 130 30.99 1.80 -32.57
CA SER A 130 30.81 2.94 -31.68
C SER A 130 29.54 2.79 -30.81
N GLU A 131 29.52 3.43 -29.65
CA GLU A 131 28.35 3.47 -28.75
C GLU A 131 27.59 4.78 -28.91
N ALA A 132 26.27 4.72 -28.69
CA ALA A 132 25.40 5.88 -28.67
C ALA A 132 24.32 5.71 -27.61
N ALA A 133 23.96 6.78 -26.94
CA ALA A 133 22.89 6.82 -25.93
C ALA A 133 21.76 7.75 -26.38
N PRO A 134 20.90 7.35 -27.33
CA PRO A 134 19.94 8.24 -27.96
C PRO A 134 18.85 8.77 -27.00
N ALA A 135 18.47 8.01 -25.98
CA ALA A 135 17.48 8.42 -24.98
C ALA A 135 18.09 9.10 -23.75
N GLU A 136 19.43 9.16 -23.63
CA GLU A 136 20.09 9.73 -22.47
C GLU A 136 19.70 11.21 -22.26
N ASN A 137 19.41 11.58 -21.02
CA ASN A 137 18.94 12.91 -20.61
C ASN A 137 17.58 13.36 -21.25
N ILE A 138 16.95 12.51 -22.07
CA ILE A 138 15.65 12.75 -22.69
C ILE A 138 14.57 11.96 -21.99
N LEU A 139 14.70 10.63 -21.94
CA LEU A 139 13.83 9.73 -21.19
C LEU A 139 14.38 9.50 -19.78
N LYS A 140 13.48 9.28 -18.83
CA LYS A 140 13.82 9.00 -17.42
C LYS A 140 13.06 7.77 -16.94
N ALA A 141 13.64 7.05 -16.00
CA ALA A 141 12.90 6.03 -15.28
C ALA A 141 11.62 6.64 -14.66
N GLY A 142 10.48 5.95 -14.83
CA GLY A 142 9.16 6.43 -14.42
C GLY A 142 8.38 7.17 -15.52
N ASP A 143 8.95 7.41 -16.70
CA ASP A 143 8.20 7.93 -17.87
C ASP A 143 7.33 6.80 -18.45
N TYR A 144 6.08 7.13 -18.84
CA TYR A 144 5.22 6.22 -19.60
C TYR A 144 5.12 6.74 -21.04
N ILE A 145 5.61 5.96 -22.02
CA ILE A 145 5.49 6.31 -23.45
C ILE A 145 4.07 5.99 -23.89
N LEU A 146 3.32 7.01 -24.29
CA LEU A 146 1.91 6.93 -24.68
C LEU A 146 1.72 6.87 -26.20
N SER A 147 2.60 7.52 -26.97
CA SER A 147 2.56 7.50 -28.43
C SER A 147 3.92 7.81 -29.04
N VAL A 148 4.11 7.38 -30.30
CA VAL A 148 5.24 7.73 -31.19
C VAL A 148 4.67 8.42 -32.41
N ASN A 149 5.09 9.64 -32.71
CA ASN A 149 4.63 10.45 -33.84
C ASN A 149 3.08 10.55 -33.94
N GLY A 150 2.40 10.55 -32.77
CA GLY A 150 0.94 10.59 -32.64
C GLY A 150 0.25 9.22 -32.75
N GLU A 151 0.94 8.14 -33.12
CA GLU A 151 0.39 6.79 -33.08
C GLU A 151 0.48 6.21 -31.67
N LYS A 152 -0.66 5.73 -31.12
CA LYS A 152 -0.76 5.21 -29.75
C LYS A 152 0.12 3.98 -29.56
N VAL A 153 0.77 3.92 -28.40
CA VAL A 153 1.56 2.79 -27.90
C VAL A 153 0.88 2.23 -26.66
N ALA A 154 0.47 0.98 -26.71
CA ALA A 154 -0.10 0.27 -25.58
C ALA A 154 0.86 -0.78 -25.00
N GLU A 155 1.59 -1.46 -25.87
CA GLU A 155 2.51 -2.54 -25.54
C GLU A 155 3.91 -2.27 -26.12
N LYS A 156 4.94 -2.90 -25.58
CA LYS A 156 6.33 -2.72 -26.02
C LYS A 156 6.54 -3.12 -27.49
N GLU A 157 5.76 -4.07 -27.97
CA GLU A 157 5.75 -4.50 -29.38
C GLU A 157 5.31 -3.37 -30.32
N ASP A 158 4.34 -2.54 -29.90
CA ASP A 158 3.94 -1.34 -30.66
C ASP A 158 5.10 -0.35 -30.77
N LEU A 159 5.75 -0.08 -29.61
CA LEU A 159 6.90 0.81 -29.59
C LEU A 159 8.02 0.31 -30.51
N GLN A 160 8.36 -0.97 -30.42
CA GLN A 160 9.38 -1.58 -31.25
C GLN A 160 9.02 -1.51 -32.74
N ARG A 161 7.78 -1.82 -33.10
CA ARG A 161 7.28 -1.77 -34.48
C ARG A 161 7.41 -0.35 -35.06
N LEU A 162 6.95 0.65 -34.33
CA LEU A 162 6.97 2.06 -34.78
C LEU A 162 8.39 2.57 -34.97
N VAL A 163 9.26 2.37 -33.97
CA VAL A 163 10.67 2.76 -34.04
C VAL A 163 11.38 2.07 -35.21
N GLN A 164 11.07 0.80 -35.49
CA GLN A 164 11.65 0.07 -36.63
C GLN A 164 11.14 0.58 -37.97
N GLN A 165 9.85 0.96 -38.08
CA GLN A 165 9.25 1.50 -39.30
C GLN A 165 9.80 2.86 -39.71
N ASN A 166 10.02 3.75 -38.73
CA ASN A 166 10.49 5.11 -38.97
C ASN A 166 12.03 5.20 -39.13
N GLY A 167 12.74 4.18 -38.68
CA GLY A 167 14.17 4.05 -38.92
C GLY A 167 15.00 5.09 -38.17
N ALA A 168 15.91 5.79 -38.87
CA ALA A 168 16.83 6.77 -38.31
C ALA A 168 16.19 8.17 -38.16
N GLU A 169 14.92 8.34 -38.49
CA GLU A 169 14.25 9.65 -38.35
C GLU A 169 13.98 9.98 -36.89
N LYS A 170 13.92 11.29 -36.59
CA LYS A 170 13.61 11.76 -35.24
C LYS A 170 12.18 11.43 -34.88
N GLU A 171 12.01 10.68 -33.78
CA GLU A 171 10.73 10.32 -33.21
C GLU A 171 10.25 11.38 -32.22
N ILE A 172 8.99 11.76 -32.29
CA ILE A 172 8.32 12.56 -31.25
C ILE A 172 7.53 11.61 -30.36
N LEU A 173 8.03 11.43 -29.14
CA LEU A 173 7.40 10.61 -28.13
C LEU A 173 6.52 11.47 -27.25
N LYS A 174 5.23 11.15 -27.13
CA LYS A 174 4.38 11.68 -26.08
C LYS A 174 4.51 10.80 -24.87
N ILE A 175 4.95 11.37 -23.76
CA ILE A 175 5.19 10.66 -22.51
C ILE A 175 4.34 11.24 -21.40
N ASN A 176 3.95 10.40 -20.41
CA ASN A 176 3.47 10.87 -19.12
C ASN A 176 4.65 10.81 -18.13
N ARG A 177 5.05 11.96 -17.60
CA ARG A 177 6.10 12.13 -16.61
C ARG A 177 5.50 12.71 -15.34
N LYS A 178 5.37 11.89 -14.31
CA LYS A 178 4.79 12.29 -13.00
C LYS A 178 3.39 12.93 -13.10
N GLY A 179 2.55 12.42 -13.99
CA GLY A 179 1.19 12.91 -14.19
C GLY A 179 1.07 14.04 -15.24
N GLU A 180 2.18 14.54 -15.78
CA GLU A 180 2.18 15.55 -16.83
C GLU A 180 2.52 14.93 -18.19
N GLU A 181 1.71 15.24 -19.21
CA GLU A 181 1.99 14.84 -20.58
C GLU A 181 2.99 15.78 -21.23
N VAL A 182 4.10 15.24 -21.72
CA VAL A 182 5.21 15.99 -22.33
C VAL A 182 5.59 15.35 -23.66
N GLU A 183 5.94 16.15 -24.65
CA GLU A 183 6.54 15.67 -25.89
C GLU A 183 8.06 15.79 -25.85
N VAL A 184 8.75 14.70 -26.19
CA VAL A 184 10.21 14.66 -26.27
C VAL A 184 10.64 14.06 -27.61
N GLY A 185 11.75 14.53 -28.14
CA GLY A 185 12.26 14.03 -29.42
C GLY A 185 13.49 13.15 -29.22
N VAL A 186 13.43 11.90 -29.71
CA VAL A 186 14.55 10.96 -29.69
C VAL A 186 14.85 10.52 -31.11
N THR A 187 16.13 10.43 -31.48
CA THR A 187 16.56 9.90 -32.78
C THR A 187 17.08 8.48 -32.58
N PRO A 188 16.37 7.45 -33.04
CA PRO A 188 16.83 6.07 -32.91
C PRO A 188 18.18 5.85 -33.59
N VAL A 189 18.95 4.89 -33.11
CA VAL A 189 20.18 4.47 -33.76
C VAL A 189 20.11 3.00 -34.12
N GLN A 190 20.73 2.65 -35.27
CA GLN A 190 20.79 1.27 -35.70
C GLN A 190 21.84 0.52 -34.87
N ASN A 191 21.46 -0.62 -34.30
CA ASN A 191 22.39 -1.50 -33.61
C ASN A 191 23.15 -2.40 -34.58
N LYS A 192 24.13 -3.17 -34.08
CA LYS A 192 24.95 -4.10 -34.88
C LYS A 192 24.15 -5.18 -35.63
N ASN A 193 22.92 -5.44 -35.25
CA ASN A 193 22.03 -6.40 -35.90
C ASN A 193 21.10 -5.74 -36.95
N GLY A 194 21.23 -4.47 -37.20
CA GLY A 194 20.40 -3.72 -38.15
C GLY A 194 19.06 -3.24 -37.60
N THR A 195 18.82 -3.38 -36.27
CA THR A 195 17.57 -2.96 -35.60
C THR A 195 17.73 -1.53 -35.07
N TYR A 196 16.72 -0.68 -35.29
CA TYR A 196 16.68 0.65 -34.73
C TYR A 196 16.21 0.61 -33.28
N MET A 197 16.92 1.33 -32.39
CA MET A 197 16.70 1.34 -30.97
C MET A 197 16.74 2.73 -30.38
N LEU A 198 15.88 2.98 -29.38
CA LEU A 198 15.86 4.22 -28.61
C LEU A 198 16.94 4.24 -27.51
N GLY A 199 17.54 3.10 -27.16
CA GLY A 199 18.44 2.99 -26.02
C GLY A 199 17.72 3.18 -24.69
N ALA A 200 16.54 2.60 -24.56
CA ALA A 200 15.75 2.59 -23.34
C ALA A 200 15.33 1.17 -22.98
N TRP A 201 15.38 0.87 -21.69
CA TRP A 201 14.78 -0.34 -21.11
C TRP A 201 13.35 -0.02 -20.77
N VAL A 202 12.44 -0.86 -21.23
CA VAL A 202 11.00 -0.61 -21.10
C VAL A 202 10.23 -1.85 -20.64
N ARG A 203 9.08 -1.60 -20.02
CA ARG A 203 8.14 -2.60 -19.51
C ARG A 203 6.71 -2.15 -19.75
N ASP A 204 5.82 -3.06 -20.07
CA ASP A 204 4.40 -2.80 -20.33
C ASP A 204 3.46 -3.62 -19.42
N ASP A 205 4.02 -4.58 -18.68
CA ASP A 205 3.29 -5.38 -17.72
C ASP A 205 4.14 -5.71 -16.47
N LEU A 206 3.46 -6.05 -15.38
CA LEU A 206 4.06 -6.61 -14.18
C LEU A 206 3.23 -7.79 -13.68
N ALA A 207 3.94 -8.77 -13.15
CA ALA A 207 3.35 -9.89 -12.44
C ALA A 207 4.02 -10.11 -11.10
N GLY A 208 3.25 -10.56 -10.12
CA GLY A 208 3.75 -10.81 -8.78
C GLY A 208 2.84 -11.72 -7.96
N ILE A 209 3.35 -12.16 -6.81
CA ILE A 209 2.59 -12.90 -5.81
C ILE A 209 2.26 -11.96 -4.66
N GLY A 210 1.01 -12.00 -4.23
CA GLY A 210 0.53 -11.31 -3.04
C GLY A 210 -0.47 -12.18 -2.28
N THR A 211 -1.16 -11.59 -1.32
CA THR A 211 -2.18 -12.27 -0.53
C THR A 211 -3.48 -11.49 -0.58
N LEU A 212 -4.60 -12.18 -0.80
CA LEU A 212 -5.96 -11.64 -0.68
C LEU A 212 -6.21 -11.30 0.78
N THR A 213 -6.57 -10.06 1.08
CA THR A 213 -6.81 -9.64 2.46
C THR A 213 -8.22 -9.97 2.90
N TYR A 214 -9.19 -9.49 2.16
CA TYR A 214 -10.61 -9.72 2.43
C TYR A 214 -11.42 -9.71 1.14
N TYR A 215 -12.64 -10.23 1.24
CA TYR A 215 -13.67 -10.07 0.21
C TYR A 215 -15.05 -9.98 0.85
N LYS A 216 -16.01 -9.39 0.13
CA LYS A 216 -17.41 -9.23 0.53
C LYS A 216 -18.32 -10.17 -0.30
N GLU A 217 -19.57 -10.32 0.11
CA GLU A 217 -20.54 -11.17 -0.59
C GLU A 217 -20.83 -10.72 -2.03
N ASP A 218 -20.69 -9.41 -2.29
CA ASP A 218 -20.90 -8.83 -3.61
C ASP A 218 -19.68 -9.00 -4.55
N GLY A 219 -18.62 -9.69 -4.09
CA GLY A 219 -17.38 -9.92 -4.82
C GLY A 219 -16.34 -8.81 -4.68
N THR A 220 -16.66 -7.69 -4.06
CA THR A 220 -15.66 -6.64 -3.78
C THR A 220 -14.56 -7.19 -2.89
N TYR A 221 -13.30 -6.89 -3.20
CA TYR A 221 -12.15 -7.37 -2.43
C TYR A 221 -11.09 -6.29 -2.26
N GLY A 222 -10.21 -6.50 -1.26
CA GLY A 222 -8.97 -5.78 -1.06
C GLY A 222 -7.81 -6.74 -0.81
N ALA A 223 -6.63 -6.37 -1.28
CA ALA A 223 -5.41 -7.18 -1.14
C ALA A 223 -4.16 -6.33 -0.95
N LEU A 224 -3.06 -6.93 -0.51
CA LEU A 224 -1.70 -6.40 -0.35
C LEU A 224 -1.51 -5.42 0.82
N GLY A 225 -2.38 -4.42 1.01
CA GLY A 225 -2.18 -3.34 1.98
C GLY A 225 -1.13 -2.29 1.56
N HIS A 226 -0.63 -2.35 0.32
CA HIS A 226 0.26 -1.39 -0.32
C HIS A 226 0.09 -1.43 -1.84
N ALA A 227 0.62 -0.44 -2.54
CA ALA A 227 0.57 -0.38 -4.00
C ALA A 227 1.33 -1.53 -4.67
N VAL A 228 0.88 -1.91 -5.87
CA VAL A 228 1.74 -2.59 -6.84
C VAL A 228 2.67 -1.53 -7.43
N SER A 229 3.97 -1.71 -7.21
CA SER A 229 5.03 -0.80 -7.63
C SER A 229 6.07 -1.53 -8.45
N ASP A 230 6.71 -0.82 -9.38
CA ASP A 230 7.86 -1.36 -10.11
C ASP A 230 9.09 -1.35 -9.21
N GLY A 231 9.81 -2.47 -9.15
CA GLY A 231 10.99 -2.63 -8.30
C GLY A 231 12.20 -1.80 -8.75
N ASP A 232 12.31 -1.49 -10.04
CA ASP A 232 13.43 -0.72 -10.61
C ASP A 232 13.19 0.79 -10.46
N VAL A 233 11.92 1.23 -10.62
CA VAL A 233 11.52 2.64 -10.53
C VAL A 233 11.17 3.04 -9.10
N GLY A 234 10.60 2.11 -8.31
CA GLY A 234 10.16 2.36 -6.93
C GLY A 234 8.87 3.16 -6.81
N GLU A 235 8.17 3.42 -7.92
CA GLU A 235 6.92 4.18 -7.96
C GLU A 235 5.72 3.26 -8.20
N ARG A 236 4.54 3.70 -7.72
CA ARG A 236 3.27 3.01 -7.97
C ARG A 236 2.98 2.96 -9.47
N ILE A 237 2.61 1.77 -9.96
CA ILE A 237 2.26 1.56 -11.37
C ILE A 237 0.98 2.31 -11.73
N GLN A 238 1.04 3.07 -12.83
CA GLN A 238 -0.14 3.58 -13.53
C GLN A 238 -0.70 2.45 -14.39
N MET A 239 -1.77 1.85 -13.92
CA MET A 239 -2.38 0.66 -14.48
C MET A 239 -3.44 1.03 -15.52
N SER A 240 -3.47 0.32 -16.65
CA SER A 240 -4.57 0.37 -17.62
C SER A 240 -5.55 -0.79 -17.43
N GLU A 241 -5.03 -1.97 -17.12
CA GLU A 241 -5.78 -3.20 -16.85
C GLU A 241 -5.09 -3.98 -15.74
N GLY A 242 -5.88 -4.69 -14.93
CA GLY A 242 -5.35 -5.55 -13.88
C GLY A 242 -6.24 -6.75 -13.62
N TYR A 243 -5.61 -7.87 -13.27
CA TYR A 243 -6.27 -9.13 -13.01
C TYR A 243 -5.65 -9.83 -11.81
N VAL A 244 -6.48 -10.54 -11.06
CA VAL A 244 -6.05 -11.47 -10.02
C VAL A 244 -6.31 -12.91 -10.46
N TYR A 245 -5.34 -13.78 -10.21
CA TYR A 245 -5.36 -15.19 -10.59
C TYR A 245 -5.14 -16.09 -9.38
N ASN A 246 -5.51 -17.35 -9.51
CA ASN A 246 -5.02 -18.38 -8.61
C ASN A 246 -3.49 -18.49 -8.70
N ALA A 247 -2.84 -18.51 -7.55
CA ALA A 247 -1.40 -18.74 -7.46
C ALA A 247 -1.10 -19.98 -6.62
N GLN A 248 -0.14 -20.76 -7.08
CA GLN A 248 0.39 -21.89 -6.32
C GLN A 248 1.81 -21.56 -5.84
N ILE A 249 2.03 -21.59 -4.54
CA ILE A 249 3.38 -21.42 -3.99
C ILE A 249 4.16 -22.73 -4.22
N ILE A 250 5.32 -22.61 -4.84
CA ILE A 250 6.20 -23.73 -5.21
C ILE A 250 7.52 -23.72 -4.43
N GLY A 251 7.81 -22.63 -3.71
CA GLY A 251 9.01 -22.50 -2.90
C GLY A 251 8.96 -21.32 -1.96
N VAL A 252 9.80 -21.37 -0.95
CA VAL A 252 10.01 -20.30 0.03
C VAL A 252 11.51 -20.03 0.16
N LYS A 253 11.92 -18.82 -0.17
CA LYS A 253 13.24 -18.31 0.17
C LYS A 253 13.14 -17.67 1.56
N LYS A 254 13.81 -18.27 2.55
CA LYS A 254 13.75 -17.76 3.92
C LYS A 254 14.34 -16.36 4.05
N GLY A 255 13.66 -15.52 4.84
CA GLY A 255 14.18 -14.24 5.25
C GLY A 255 15.40 -14.37 6.14
N GLN A 256 16.36 -13.48 5.96
CA GLN A 256 17.58 -13.38 6.77
C GLN A 256 17.89 -11.88 6.98
N LYS A 257 18.67 -11.58 8.00
CA LYS A 257 19.11 -10.20 8.24
C LYS A 257 19.76 -9.59 7.01
N GLY A 258 19.20 -8.48 6.53
CA GLY A 258 19.68 -7.76 5.33
C GLY A 258 19.17 -8.31 4.00
N ASN A 259 18.41 -9.42 4.02
CA ASN A 259 17.81 -10.00 2.82
C ASN A 259 16.41 -10.55 3.15
N PRO A 260 15.36 -9.77 2.88
CA PRO A 260 14.00 -10.24 3.06
C PRO A 260 13.77 -11.49 2.20
N GLY A 261 13.06 -12.48 2.75
CA GLY A 261 12.71 -13.68 2.03
C GLY A 261 11.60 -13.44 1.02
N GLU A 262 11.25 -14.49 0.26
CA GLU A 262 10.27 -14.41 -0.81
C GLU A 262 9.50 -15.72 -0.97
N LEU A 263 8.20 -15.63 -1.27
CA LEU A 263 7.40 -16.75 -1.75
C LEU A 263 7.57 -16.85 -3.27
N SER A 264 8.09 -17.97 -3.74
CA SER A 264 8.12 -18.27 -5.17
C SER A 264 6.83 -18.97 -5.58
N GLY A 265 6.08 -18.37 -6.49
CA GLY A 265 4.78 -18.86 -6.93
C GLY A 265 4.70 -19.06 -8.44
N MET A 266 3.75 -19.88 -8.86
CA MET A 266 3.35 -20.07 -10.24
C MET A 266 1.95 -19.50 -10.44
N ILE A 267 1.82 -18.60 -11.42
CA ILE A 267 0.55 -18.00 -11.85
C ILE A 267 0.14 -18.66 -13.16
N ARG A 268 -1.10 -19.14 -13.25
CA ARG A 268 -1.67 -19.68 -14.48
C ARG A 268 -2.58 -18.62 -15.10
N TYR A 269 -2.16 -18.08 -16.25
CA TYR A 269 -2.90 -17.03 -16.97
C TYR A 269 -4.03 -17.63 -17.86
N GLN A 270 -4.76 -18.61 -17.35
CA GLN A 270 -5.92 -19.17 -18.03
C GLN A 270 -7.19 -18.52 -17.52
N SER A 271 -8.20 -18.38 -18.37
CA SER A 271 -9.48 -17.77 -17.96
C SER A 271 -10.14 -18.51 -16.78
N ALA A 272 -9.93 -19.83 -16.68
CA ALA A 272 -10.46 -20.63 -15.58
C ALA A 272 -9.75 -20.37 -14.23
N ASP A 273 -8.52 -19.85 -14.25
CA ASP A 273 -7.73 -19.52 -13.08
C ASP A 273 -7.82 -18.02 -12.73
N CYS A 274 -8.47 -17.19 -13.57
CA CYS A 274 -8.75 -15.80 -13.28
C CYS A 274 -9.81 -15.72 -12.17
N LEU A 275 -9.48 -15.03 -11.07
CA LEU A 275 -10.37 -14.83 -9.93
C LEU A 275 -11.19 -13.56 -10.07
N GLY A 276 -10.68 -12.57 -10.82
CA GLY A 276 -11.33 -11.28 -10.99
C GLY A 276 -10.43 -10.19 -11.53
N THR A 277 -10.94 -8.96 -11.52
CA THR A 277 -10.27 -7.76 -12.03
C THR A 277 -9.73 -6.91 -10.89
N ILE A 278 -8.64 -6.17 -11.19
CA ILE A 278 -8.16 -5.08 -10.35
C ILE A 278 -8.71 -3.79 -10.96
N GLU A 279 -9.51 -3.07 -10.19
CA GLU A 279 -10.09 -1.78 -10.62
C GLU A 279 -9.21 -0.61 -10.18
N GLU A 280 -8.56 -0.73 -9.01
CA GLU A 280 -7.73 0.31 -8.43
C GLU A 280 -6.41 -0.24 -7.87
N ASN A 281 -5.32 0.49 -8.15
CA ASN A 281 -4.02 0.33 -7.52
C ASN A 281 -3.71 1.60 -6.71
N THR A 282 -3.84 1.52 -5.39
CA THR A 282 -3.69 2.65 -4.48
C THR A 282 -2.47 2.48 -3.56
N ASP A 283 -2.11 3.51 -2.81
CA ASP A 283 -0.97 3.43 -1.86
C ASP A 283 -1.25 2.48 -0.69
N ILE A 284 -2.52 2.12 -0.47
CA ILE A 284 -2.98 1.27 0.64
C ILE A 284 -3.48 -0.11 0.20
N GLY A 285 -3.34 -0.47 -1.07
CA GLY A 285 -3.69 -1.78 -1.60
C GLY A 285 -4.20 -1.77 -3.02
N ILE A 286 -4.56 -2.96 -3.50
CA ILE A 286 -5.30 -3.17 -4.73
C ILE A 286 -6.74 -3.56 -4.40
N TYR A 287 -7.68 -3.05 -5.19
CA TYR A 287 -9.11 -3.26 -5.03
C TYR A 287 -9.74 -3.63 -6.35
N GLY A 288 -10.86 -4.34 -6.30
CA GLY A 288 -11.59 -4.73 -7.49
C GLY A 288 -12.71 -5.71 -7.21
N LYS A 289 -13.09 -6.47 -8.22
CA LYS A 289 -14.17 -7.45 -8.13
C LYS A 289 -13.69 -8.85 -8.48
N LEU A 290 -14.05 -9.80 -7.61
CA LEU A 290 -13.95 -11.23 -7.91
C LEU A 290 -15.12 -11.61 -8.82
N ASP A 291 -14.82 -12.33 -9.91
CA ASP A 291 -15.83 -12.88 -10.80
C ASP A 291 -16.55 -14.06 -10.15
N GLY A 292 -17.70 -14.49 -10.69
CA GLY A 292 -18.65 -15.46 -10.12
C GLY A 292 -18.12 -16.81 -9.61
N ASN A 293 -16.79 -17.01 -9.61
CA ASN A 293 -16.10 -18.15 -9.00
C ASN A 293 -15.70 -17.91 -7.52
N ILE A 294 -16.35 -16.97 -6.82
CA ILE A 294 -16.19 -16.80 -5.36
C ILE A 294 -16.38 -18.13 -4.63
N ALA A 295 -17.25 -19.00 -5.16
CA ALA A 295 -17.44 -20.37 -4.65
C ALA A 295 -16.20 -21.28 -4.80
N ALA A 296 -15.23 -20.94 -5.66
CA ALA A 296 -13.99 -21.67 -5.81
C ALA A 296 -12.90 -21.22 -4.81
N LEU A 297 -13.06 -20.02 -4.21
CA LEU A 297 -12.24 -19.63 -3.08
C LEU A 297 -12.66 -20.47 -1.87
N PRO A 298 -11.71 -21.00 -1.08
CA PRO A 298 -12.05 -21.58 0.21
C PRO A 298 -12.85 -20.53 0.99
N ARG A 299 -14.11 -20.82 1.32
CA ARG A 299 -14.92 -19.89 2.13
C ARG A 299 -14.12 -19.53 3.36
N GLY A 300 -13.72 -18.26 3.45
CA GLY A 300 -13.10 -17.72 4.63
C GLY A 300 -14.12 -17.66 5.77
N ASP A 301 -13.62 -17.65 7.00
CA ASP A 301 -14.46 -17.30 8.12
C ASP A 301 -14.86 -15.82 8.02
N TYR A 302 -16.06 -15.53 8.47
CA TYR A 302 -16.66 -14.20 8.46
C TYR A 302 -16.29 -13.48 9.74
N TYR A 303 -15.55 -12.37 9.63
CA TYR A 303 -15.05 -11.62 10.77
C TYR A 303 -15.64 -10.21 10.80
N ASN A 304 -16.04 -9.78 12.00
CA ASN A 304 -16.31 -8.35 12.24
C ASN A 304 -15.02 -7.55 12.13
N ILE A 305 -15.12 -6.35 11.58
CA ILE A 305 -14.00 -5.39 11.54
C ILE A 305 -13.79 -4.84 12.94
N CYS A 306 -12.51 -4.74 13.35
CA CYS A 306 -12.09 -4.02 14.53
C CYS A 306 -11.44 -2.72 14.11
N TYR A 307 -11.95 -1.62 14.61
CA TYR A 307 -11.41 -0.30 14.31
C TYR A 307 -10.18 0.00 15.16
N LYS A 308 -9.28 0.86 14.67
CA LYS A 308 -7.96 1.12 15.27
C LYS A 308 -8.01 1.48 16.76
N GLN A 309 -9.06 2.19 17.22
CA GLN A 309 -9.20 2.58 18.62
C GLN A 309 -9.43 1.41 19.58
N ASP A 310 -9.91 0.26 19.08
CA ASP A 310 -10.21 -0.94 19.87
C ASP A 310 -9.07 -1.97 19.84
N ILE A 311 -8.07 -1.77 18.98
CA ILE A 311 -6.91 -2.66 18.84
C ILE A 311 -5.97 -2.46 20.02
N LYS A 312 -5.41 -3.56 20.53
CA LYS A 312 -4.52 -3.56 21.69
C LYS A 312 -3.14 -4.11 21.33
N GLN A 313 -2.11 -3.64 22.02
CA GLN A 313 -0.82 -4.34 22.06
C GLN A 313 -1.01 -5.70 22.70
N GLY A 314 -0.21 -6.70 22.25
CA GLY A 314 -0.27 -8.04 22.76
C GLY A 314 -0.58 -9.09 21.68
N PRO A 315 -1.05 -10.29 22.10
CA PRO A 315 -1.25 -11.42 21.20
C PRO A 315 -2.24 -11.14 20.07
N ALA A 316 -1.89 -11.62 18.88
CA ALA A 316 -2.71 -11.58 17.67
C ALA A 316 -2.29 -12.74 16.75
N THR A 317 -2.96 -12.92 15.62
CA THR A 317 -2.59 -13.91 14.60
C THR A 317 -2.60 -13.31 13.20
N ILE A 318 -1.85 -13.93 12.28
CA ILE A 318 -1.96 -13.68 10.84
C ILE A 318 -2.47 -14.92 10.11
N ILE A 319 -3.32 -14.73 9.11
CA ILE A 319 -3.80 -15.84 8.27
C ILE A 319 -2.93 -15.94 7.02
N CYS A 320 -2.28 -17.08 6.82
CA CYS A 320 -1.46 -17.35 5.64
C CYS A 320 -1.80 -18.71 5.03
N GLY A 321 -2.00 -18.75 3.71
CA GLY A 321 -2.32 -19.95 2.93
C GLY A 321 -1.21 -20.43 2.01
N PHE A 322 0.04 -19.99 2.19
CA PHE A 322 1.15 -20.31 1.32
C PHE A 322 1.53 -21.80 1.29
N THR A 323 1.09 -22.58 2.27
CA THR A 323 1.27 -24.06 2.31
C THR A 323 0.17 -24.82 1.55
N GLY A 324 -0.80 -24.12 0.96
CA GLY A 324 -1.97 -24.68 0.28
C GLY A 324 -3.24 -24.71 1.12
N GLU A 325 -3.12 -24.55 2.45
CA GLU A 325 -4.23 -24.43 3.38
C GLU A 325 -4.09 -23.17 4.22
N LYS A 326 -5.21 -22.51 4.50
CA LYS A 326 -5.24 -21.36 5.42
C LYS A 326 -4.89 -21.80 6.81
N LYS A 327 -3.92 -21.11 7.42
CA LYS A 327 -3.51 -21.34 8.79
C LYS A 327 -3.27 -20.01 9.50
N GLU A 328 -3.64 -19.97 10.79
CA GLU A 328 -3.29 -18.87 11.68
C GLU A 328 -1.91 -19.10 12.30
N TYR A 329 -1.10 -18.05 12.29
CA TYR A 329 0.23 -18.02 12.90
C TYR A 329 0.29 -16.92 13.94
N ALA A 330 0.85 -17.21 15.12
CA ALA A 330 0.91 -16.29 16.22
C ALA A 330 1.88 -15.12 15.97
N ILE A 331 1.43 -13.94 16.33
CA ILE A 331 2.22 -12.71 16.35
C ILE A 331 1.98 -11.94 17.66
N GLU A 332 2.86 -11.00 17.96
CA GLU A 332 2.72 -10.05 19.07
C GLU A 332 2.69 -8.63 18.50
N ILE A 333 1.63 -7.87 18.77
CA ILE A 333 1.54 -6.44 18.41
C ILE A 333 2.40 -5.65 19.39
N GLU A 334 3.50 -5.06 18.90
CA GLU A 334 4.44 -4.32 19.72
C GLU A 334 4.05 -2.84 19.87
N SER A 335 3.56 -2.23 18.79
CA SER A 335 3.07 -0.84 18.84
C SER A 335 2.04 -0.54 17.77
N LEU A 336 1.27 0.54 18.03
CA LEU A 336 0.20 1.04 17.18
C LEU A 336 0.45 2.52 16.90
N ASP A 337 0.49 2.92 15.63
CA ASP A 337 0.61 4.32 15.23
C ASP A 337 -0.74 4.84 14.71
N TYR A 338 -1.35 5.72 15.48
CA TYR A 338 -2.63 6.35 15.13
C TYR A 338 -2.47 7.64 14.33
N SER A 339 -1.23 8.08 14.07
CA SER A 339 -0.97 9.38 13.41
C SER A 339 -1.41 9.44 11.95
N GLY A 340 -1.62 8.28 11.31
CA GLY A 340 -2.02 8.19 9.90
C GLY A 340 -0.98 8.67 8.87
N ARG A 341 0.25 9.02 9.30
CA ARG A 341 1.31 9.54 8.40
C ARG A 341 1.73 8.52 7.36
N GLU A 342 1.85 7.26 7.78
CA GLU A 342 2.14 6.12 6.92
C GLU A 342 1.05 5.08 7.14
N ALA A 343 -0.04 5.21 6.36
CA ALA A 343 -1.24 4.39 6.54
C ALA A 343 -0.95 2.88 6.53
N ASN A 344 0.04 2.46 5.75
CA ASN A 344 0.46 1.07 5.60
C ASN A 344 1.48 0.59 6.66
N LYS A 345 1.75 1.39 7.71
CA LYS A 345 2.64 1.05 8.84
C LYS A 345 2.00 1.33 10.21
N GLY A 346 0.66 1.31 10.28
CA GLY A 346 -0.08 1.60 11.52
C GLY A 346 0.12 0.55 12.62
N ILE A 347 0.35 -0.71 12.26
CA ILE A 347 0.55 -1.83 13.19
C ILE A 347 2.00 -2.30 13.09
N LEU A 348 2.76 -2.26 14.18
CA LEU A 348 4.07 -2.89 14.28
C LEU A 348 3.92 -4.19 15.06
N PHE A 349 4.38 -5.30 14.49
CA PHE A 349 4.27 -6.60 15.13
C PHE A 349 5.52 -7.47 14.97
N ARG A 350 5.63 -8.48 15.83
CA ARG A 350 6.65 -9.53 15.79
C ARG A 350 6.01 -10.89 15.59
N VAL A 351 6.57 -11.71 14.71
CA VAL A 351 6.21 -13.13 14.56
C VAL A 351 6.73 -13.90 15.77
N THR A 352 5.83 -14.61 16.45
CA THR A 352 6.15 -15.45 17.62
C THR A 352 5.91 -16.93 17.33
N ASP A 353 5.24 -17.26 16.21
CA ASP A 353 4.97 -18.62 15.80
C ASP A 353 6.25 -19.34 15.35
N GLU A 354 6.66 -20.37 16.09
CA GLU A 354 7.88 -21.14 15.80
C GLU A 354 7.81 -21.83 14.42
N GLN A 355 6.64 -22.34 14.04
CA GLN A 355 6.49 -23.03 12.75
C GLN A 355 6.66 -22.04 11.57
N LEU A 356 6.09 -20.84 11.66
CA LEU A 356 6.27 -19.81 10.64
C LEU A 356 7.73 -19.38 10.56
N LEU A 357 8.38 -19.12 11.70
CA LEU A 357 9.80 -18.78 11.77
C LEU A 357 10.69 -19.88 11.16
N ASP A 358 10.38 -21.14 11.44
CA ASP A 358 11.11 -22.27 10.87
C ASP A 358 10.93 -22.40 9.36
N MET A 359 9.75 -22.11 8.82
CA MET A 359 9.47 -22.22 7.39
C MET A 359 9.99 -21.05 6.58
N THR A 360 9.79 -19.81 7.07
CA THR A 360 10.00 -18.60 6.30
C THR A 360 11.08 -17.68 6.86
N GLY A 361 11.49 -17.88 8.12
CA GLY A 361 12.37 -16.95 8.84
C GLY A 361 11.66 -15.68 9.30
N GLY A 362 10.33 -15.63 9.22
CA GLY A 362 9.47 -14.49 9.56
C GLY A 362 8.58 -14.04 8.38
N ILE A 363 8.33 -12.75 8.27
CA ILE A 363 7.55 -12.18 7.15
C ILE A 363 8.43 -12.14 5.89
N VAL A 364 7.88 -12.60 4.77
CA VAL A 364 8.55 -12.66 3.48
C VAL A 364 7.70 -12.01 2.39
N GLN A 365 8.32 -11.60 1.29
CA GLN A 365 7.61 -11.05 0.12
C GLN A 365 6.59 -12.07 -0.40
N GLY A 366 5.40 -11.59 -0.74
CA GLY A 366 4.24 -12.42 -1.09
C GLY A 366 3.26 -12.62 0.07
N MET A 367 3.66 -12.40 1.34
CA MET A 367 2.74 -12.42 2.49
C MET A 367 2.01 -11.08 2.69
N SER A 368 2.37 -10.03 1.95
CA SER A 368 1.65 -8.75 1.96
C SER A 368 0.18 -8.96 1.63
N GLY A 369 -0.72 -8.45 2.46
CA GLY A 369 -2.15 -8.68 2.42
C GLY A 369 -2.65 -9.79 3.35
N SER A 370 -1.77 -10.56 4.01
CA SER A 370 -2.20 -11.56 5.00
C SER A 370 -3.03 -10.89 6.10
N PRO A 371 -4.29 -11.33 6.33
CA PRO A 371 -5.15 -10.74 7.35
C PRO A 371 -4.54 -10.85 8.75
N ILE A 372 -4.67 -9.81 9.55
CA ILE A 372 -4.30 -9.80 10.97
C ILE A 372 -5.56 -9.87 11.81
N LEU A 373 -5.62 -10.81 12.75
CA LEU A 373 -6.75 -11.03 13.65
C LEU A 373 -6.35 -10.77 15.10
N GLN A 374 -7.27 -10.18 15.86
CA GLN A 374 -7.19 -10.06 17.32
C GLN A 374 -8.59 -10.23 17.92
N ASP A 375 -8.70 -11.00 18.99
CA ASP A 375 -9.95 -11.24 19.72
C ASP A 375 -11.12 -11.66 18.81
N GLY A 376 -10.85 -12.48 17.75
CA GLY A 376 -11.85 -12.97 16.81
C GLY A 376 -12.37 -11.92 15.83
N LYS A 377 -11.64 -10.79 15.64
CA LYS A 377 -11.97 -9.73 14.68
C LYS A 377 -10.79 -9.50 13.73
N ILE A 378 -11.08 -9.04 12.51
CA ILE A 378 -10.05 -8.59 11.58
C ILE A 378 -9.65 -7.16 11.93
N ILE A 379 -8.35 -6.94 12.18
CA ILE A 379 -7.81 -5.64 12.60
C ILE A 379 -6.99 -4.97 11.51
N GLY A 380 -6.47 -5.73 10.55
CA GLY A 380 -5.57 -5.22 9.54
C GLY A 380 -5.04 -6.27 8.58
N ALA A 381 -4.02 -5.89 7.85
CA ALA A 381 -3.28 -6.76 6.94
C ALA A 381 -1.77 -6.51 7.03
N VAL A 382 -0.97 -7.55 6.85
CA VAL A 382 0.49 -7.46 6.72
C VAL A 382 0.86 -6.65 5.50
N THR A 383 1.81 -5.73 5.62
CA THR A 383 2.26 -4.87 4.50
C THR A 383 3.74 -5.01 4.20
N HIS A 384 4.61 -4.71 5.14
CA HIS A 384 6.04 -4.64 4.94
C HIS A 384 6.81 -5.48 5.97
N VAL A 385 7.93 -6.01 5.55
CA VAL A 385 8.90 -6.70 6.41
C VAL A 385 10.08 -5.77 6.73
N PHE A 386 10.66 -5.91 7.91
CA PHE A 386 11.93 -5.24 8.22
C PHE A 386 13.07 -5.92 7.51
N VAL A 387 13.84 -5.16 6.73
CA VAL A 387 15.04 -5.70 6.05
C VAL A 387 16.09 -6.16 7.05
N SER A 388 16.18 -5.51 8.22
CA SER A 388 17.15 -5.85 9.26
C SER A 388 16.73 -7.02 10.16
N ASP A 389 15.44 -7.34 10.23
CA ASP A 389 14.86 -8.39 11.08
C ASP A 389 13.54 -8.89 10.49
N SER A 390 13.58 -10.01 9.76
CA SER A 390 12.39 -10.59 9.12
C SER A 390 11.32 -11.08 10.10
N SER A 391 11.65 -11.26 11.37
CA SER A 391 10.65 -11.58 12.40
C SER A 391 9.73 -10.40 12.71
N MET A 392 10.10 -9.19 12.30
CA MET A 392 9.33 -7.97 12.48
C MET A 392 8.59 -7.59 11.19
N GLY A 393 7.36 -7.12 11.32
CA GLY A 393 6.55 -6.65 10.22
C GLY A 393 5.71 -5.44 10.57
N TYR A 394 5.28 -4.73 9.52
CA TYR A 394 4.25 -3.71 9.59
C TYR A 394 2.93 -4.24 9.05
N GLY A 395 1.84 -3.65 9.52
CA GLY A 395 0.50 -3.84 9.00
C GLY A 395 -0.25 -2.52 8.85
N ILE A 396 -1.23 -2.55 7.94
CA ILE A 396 -2.23 -1.50 7.77
C ILE A 396 -3.46 -1.84 8.60
N TYR A 397 -4.15 -0.83 9.14
CA TYR A 397 -5.46 -1.03 9.75
C TYR A 397 -6.49 -1.42 8.70
N ILE A 398 -7.36 -2.37 9.03
CA ILE A 398 -8.39 -2.86 8.09
C ILE A 398 -9.36 -1.75 7.66
N GLU A 399 -9.65 -0.82 8.56
CA GLU A 399 -10.54 0.32 8.26
C GLU A 399 -10.03 1.18 7.09
N ASN A 400 -8.71 1.31 6.93
CA ASN A 400 -8.11 2.02 5.80
C ASN A 400 -8.27 1.28 4.47
N MET A 401 -8.57 -0.03 4.50
CA MET A 401 -8.71 -0.85 3.30
C MET A 401 -10.16 -1.07 2.88
N VAL A 402 -11.12 -0.94 3.78
CA VAL A 402 -12.55 -1.25 3.51
C VAL A 402 -13.42 -0.02 3.26
N GLU A 403 -12.82 1.17 3.28
CA GLU A 403 -13.49 2.45 3.04
C GLU A 403 -14.03 2.63 1.62
#